data_4a89a041b8a0b2984d8a152113c63d2b
#
_entry.id   4a89a041b8a0b2984d8a152113c63d2b
#
_cell.length_a   1.000
_cell.length_b   1.000
_cell.length_c   1.000
_cell.angle_alpha   90.00
_cell.angle_beta   90.00
_cell.angle_gamma   90.00
#
_symmetry.space_group_name_H-M   'P 1'
#
loop_
_entity.id
_entity.type
_entity.pdbx_description
1 polymer ?
#
loop_
_entity_poly.entity_id
_entity_poly.type
_entity_poly.pdbx_seq_one_letter_code
_entity_poly.pdbx_strand_id
1 'polypeptide(L)'
;MKYLCLVYGEESALADLQDDECAAYDAGVRASGHCIASQALEPVHTATTLRVRHGRLSVTDGPFAETKEQLAGFYLIEARDLNEAIQVASRIPPIKVGAIEVRPIRELNVSPDARERV
;
A
#
# COMPACT_ATOMS: atom_id res chain seq x y z
N MET A 1 13.11 7.40 8.42
CA MET A 1 13.08 6.57 7.19
C MET A 1 11.63 6.30 6.81
N LYS A 2 11.38 6.23 5.53
CA LYS A 2 10.03 5.98 5.03
C LYS A 2 9.86 4.50 4.70
N TYR A 3 8.67 4.00 4.99
CA TYR A 3 8.29 2.62 4.69
C TYR A 3 6.93 2.60 4.05
N LEU A 4 6.75 1.70 3.08
CA LEU A 4 5.46 1.44 2.47
C LEU A 4 4.90 0.15 3.06
N CYS A 5 3.70 0.25 3.63
CA CYS A 5 2.98 -0.89 4.19
C CYS A 5 1.89 -1.27 3.20
N LEU A 6 2.06 -2.40 2.54
CA LEU A 6 1.14 -2.91 1.53
C LEU A 6 0.15 -3.87 2.19
N VAL A 7 -1.12 -3.59 2.02
CA VAL A 7 -2.20 -4.35 2.66
C VAL A 7 -2.73 -5.39 1.68
N TYR A 8 -2.62 -6.66 2.05
CA TYR A 8 -3.11 -7.78 1.24
C TYR A 8 -4.16 -8.57 1.99
N GLY A 9 -5.12 -9.12 1.28
CA GLY A 9 -6.12 -10.01 1.85
C GLY A 9 -7.07 -10.54 0.81
N GLU A 10 -7.83 -11.57 1.18
CA GLU A 10 -8.95 -12.02 0.36
C GLU A 10 -10.05 -10.97 0.42
N GLU A 11 -10.61 -10.62 -0.73
CA GLU A 11 -11.62 -9.56 -0.78
C GLU A 11 -12.83 -9.86 0.08
N SER A 12 -13.26 -11.13 0.13
CA SER A 12 -14.39 -11.54 0.96
C SER A 12 -14.11 -11.35 2.46
N ALA A 13 -12.89 -11.63 2.90
CA ALA A 13 -12.50 -11.44 4.29
C ALA A 13 -12.36 -9.96 4.65
N LEU A 14 -11.80 -9.17 3.73
CA LEU A 14 -11.63 -7.74 3.94
C LEU A 14 -12.98 -7.01 3.97
N ALA A 15 -13.97 -7.50 3.21
CA ALA A 15 -15.29 -6.90 3.19
C ALA A 15 -16.01 -6.99 4.55
N ASP A 16 -15.62 -7.95 5.40
CA ASP A 16 -16.19 -8.09 6.73
C ASP A 16 -15.59 -7.11 7.75
N LEU A 17 -14.52 -6.43 7.41
CA LEU A 17 -13.94 -5.40 8.29
C LEU A 17 -14.82 -4.15 8.26
N GLN A 18 -14.97 -3.52 9.41
CA GLN A 18 -15.77 -2.31 9.50
C GLN A 18 -14.95 -1.08 9.12
N ASP A 19 -15.53 -0.22 8.30
CA ASP A 19 -14.90 1.03 7.89
C ASP A 19 -14.56 1.91 9.09
N ASP A 20 -15.39 1.88 10.13
CA ASP A 20 -15.14 2.66 11.35
C ASP A 20 -13.84 2.25 12.04
N GLU A 21 -13.52 0.95 12.06
CA GLU A 21 -12.28 0.45 12.65
C GLU A 21 -11.07 0.96 11.86
N CYS A 22 -11.15 0.91 10.53
CA CYS A 22 -10.07 1.41 9.67
C CYS A 22 -9.92 2.92 9.80
N ALA A 23 -11.01 3.66 9.85
CA ALA A 23 -10.99 5.11 10.01
C ALA A 23 -10.39 5.52 11.36
N ALA A 24 -10.70 4.79 12.43
CA ALA A 24 -10.14 5.05 13.75
C ALA A 24 -8.64 4.82 13.78
N TYR A 25 -8.16 3.76 13.15
CA TYR A 25 -6.72 3.51 13.02
C TYR A 25 -6.04 4.63 12.22
N ASP A 26 -6.62 5.01 11.08
CA ASP A 26 -6.09 6.08 10.24
C ASP A 26 -5.94 7.39 11.01
N ALA A 27 -6.96 7.76 11.78
CA ALA A 27 -6.92 8.97 12.59
C ALA A 27 -5.81 8.88 13.66
N GLY A 28 -5.66 7.75 14.31
CA GLY A 28 -4.65 7.54 15.34
C GLY A 28 -3.24 7.59 14.79
N VAL A 29 -2.99 6.92 13.66
CA VAL A 29 -1.63 6.89 13.08
C VAL A 29 -1.24 8.24 12.49
N ARG A 30 -2.19 9.00 11.96
CA ARG A 30 -1.94 10.38 11.51
C ARG A 30 -1.63 11.30 12.68
N ALA A 31 -2.39 11.18 13.76
CA ALA A 31 -2.17 11.98 14.98
C ALA A 31 -0.82 11.68 15.62
N SER A 32 -0.33 10.45 15.52
CA SER A 32 0.99 10.06 16.05
C SER A 32 2.15 10.61 15.24
N GLY A 33 1.90 11.17 14.06
CA GLY A 33 2.93 11.68 13.15
C GLY A 33 3.60 10.62 12.29
N HIS A 34 3.18 9.36 12.39
CA HIS A 34 3.78 8.29 11.60
C HIS A 34 3.24 8.21 10.17
N CYS A 35 1.97 8.54 9.95
CA CYS A 35 1.37 8.36 8.63
C CYS A 35 1.56 9.58 7.73
N ILE A 36 2.17 9.38 6.58
CA ILE A 36 2.34 10.40 5.54
C ILE A 36 1.16 10.36 4.56
N ALA A 37 0.73 9.16 4.17
CA ALA A 37 -0.36 8.95 3.23
C ALA A 37 -0.93 7.56 3.40
N SER A 38 -2.21 7.39 3.11
CA SER A 38 -2.87 6.08 3.11
C SER A 38 -4.08 6.12 2.19
N GLN A 39 -4.34 5.01 1.51
CA GLN A 39 -5.51 4.87 0.65
C GLN A 39 -5.95 3.40 0.63
N ALA A 40 -7.26 3.19 0.63
CA ALA A 40 -7.84 1.91 0.29
C ALA A 40 -8.06 1.87 -1.22
N LEU A 41 -7.99 0.67 -1.79
CA LEU A 41 -8.18 0.47 -3.24
C LEU A 41 -9.53 -0.18 -3.50
N GLU A 42 -10.10 0.15 -4.66
CA GLU A 42 -11.30 -0.52 -5.17
C GLU A 42 -10.99 -2.00 -5.46
N PRO A 43 -12.01 -2.86 -5.59
CA PRO A 43 -11.79 -4.28 -5.85
C PRO A 43 -10.96 -4.55 -7.11
N VAL A 44 -10.30 -5.71 -7.12
CA VAL A 44 -9.35 -6.06 -8.19
C VAL A 44 -9.96 -6.12 -9.58
N HIS A 45 -11.28 -6.36 -9.70
CA HIS A 45 -11.92 -6.38 -11.01
C HIS A 45 -11.92 -4.99 -11.68
N THR A 46 -11.68 -3.92 -10.91
CA THR A 46 -11.56 -2.56 -11.45
C THR A 46 -10.14 -2.25 -11.93
N ALA A 47 -9.18 -3.14 -11.69
CA ALA A 47 -7.79 -2.90 -12.03
C ALA A 47 -7.55 -2.94 -13.53
N THR A 48 -6.55 -2.19 -13.97
CA THR A 48 -6.05 -2.22 -15.34
C THR A 48 -4.55 -2.39 -15.27
N THR A 49 -4.01 -3.33 -16.03
CA THR A 49 -2.57 -3.61 -16.05
C THR A 49 -1.98 -3.23 -17.41
N LEU A 50 -0.90 -2.49 -17.37
CA LEU A 50 -0.18 -2.02 -18.56
C LEU A 50 1.16 -2.75 -18.65
N ARG A 51 1.50 -3.22 -19.85
CA ARG A 51 2.82 -3.81 -20.16
C ARG A 51 3.30 -3.30 -21.48
N VAL A 52 4.62 -3.18 -21.61
CA VAL A 52 5.25 -2.95 -22.91
C VAL A 52 6.05 -4.21 -23.24
N ARG A 53 5.70 -4.84 -24.35
CA ARG A 53 6.37 -6.03 -24.87
C ARG A 53 6.70 -5.79 -26.34
N HIS A 54 7.95 -6.05 -26.72
CA HIS A 54 8.41 -5.84 -28.11
C HIS A 54 8.08 -4.43 -28.60
N GLY A 55 8.24 -3.41 -27.74
CA GLY A 55 7.96 -2.02 -28.06
C GLY A 55 6.49 -1.66 -28.17
N ARG A 56 5.58 -2.57 -27.82
CA ARG A 56 4.12 -2.34 -27.88
C ARG A 56 3.51 -2.28 -26.51
N LEU A 57 2.63 -1.29 -26.32
CA LEU A 57 1.82 -1.18 -25.10
C LEU A 57 0.69 -2.20 -25.14
N SER A 58 0.57 -2.96 -24.08
CA SER A 58 -0.55 -3.87 -23.84
C SER A 58 -1.34 -3.37 -22.65
N VAL A 59 -2.67 -3.28 -22.80
CA VAL A 59 -3.58 -2.86 -21.75
C VAL A 59 -4.53 -4.02 -21.47
N THR A 60 -4.52 -4.52 -20.25
CA THR A 60 -5.32 -5.67 -19.85
C THR A 60 -6.19 -5.33 -18.67
N ASP A 61 -7.46 -5.69 -18.71
CA ASP A 61 -8.35 -5.60 -17.56
C ASP A 61 -7.95 -6.64 -16.51
N GLY A 62 -7.89 -6.20 -15.26
CA GLY A 62 -7.55 -7.07 -14.15
C GLY A 62 -6.20 -6.73 -13.50
N PRO A 63 -5.90 -7.37 -12.36
CA PRO A 63 -4.69 -7.09 -11.60
C PRO A 63 -3.44 -7.67 -12.27
N PHE A 64 -2.27 -7.20 -11.85
CA PHE A 64 -0.98 -7.70 -12.32
C PHE A 64 -0.85 -9.21 -12.13
N ALA A 65 -1.30 -9.71 -11.00
CA ALA A 65 -1.28 -11.13 -10.69
C ALA A 65 -2.59 -11.54 -10.04
N GLU A 66 -3.11 -12.69 -10.43
CA GLU A 66 -4.30 -13.27 -9.81
C GLU A 66 -3.85 -14.16 -8.67
N THR A 67 -4.01 -13.69 -7.46
CA THR A 67 -3.63 -14.37 -6.23
C THR A 67 -4.82 -14.44 -5.30
N LYS A 68 -4.76 -15.35 -4.33
CA LYS A 68 -5.83 -15.50 -3.36
C LYS A 68 -5.97 -14.26 -2.48
N GLU A 69 -4.85 -13.71 -2.03
CA GLU A 69 -4.81 -12.45 -1.29
C GLU A 69 -4.37 -11.35 -2.25
N GLN A 70 -5.17 -10.31 -2.35
CA GLN A 70 -4.97 -9.21 -3.30
C GLN A 70 -4.56 -7.94 -2.58
N LEU A 71 -3.84 -7.08 -3.29
CA LEU A 71 -3.47 -5.77 -2.78
C LEU A 71 -4.74 -4.93 -2.61
N ALA A 72 -5.01 -4.48 -1.39
CA ALA A 72 -6.25 -3.78 -1.04
C ALA A 72 -6.03 -2.34 -0.59
N GLY A 73 -4.79 -1.94 -0.35
CA GLY A 73 -4.50 -0.59 0.09
C GLY A 73 -3.05 -0.43 0.53
N PHE A 74 -2.71 0.77 0.97
CA PHE A 74 -1.37 1.03 1.45
C PHE A 74 -1.34 2.12 2.50
N TYR A 75 -0.27 2.10 3.30
CA TYR A 75 0.12 3.18 4.21
C TYR A 75 1.55 3.55 3.92
N LEU A 76 1.82 4.83 3.71
CA LEU A 76 3.18 5.35 3.66
C LEU A 76 3.48 5.98 5.02
N ILE A 77 4.47 5.44 5.72
CA ILE A 77 4.77 5.86 7.09
C ILE A 77 6.21 6.34 7.23
N GLU A 78 6.42 7.17 8.25
CA GLU A 78 7.75 7.58 8.71
C GLU A 78 8.03 6.84 10.01
N ALA A 79 9.22 6.19 10.09
CA ALA A 79 9.64 5.48 11.28
C ALA A 79 11.17 5.59 11.42
N ARG A 80 11.65 5.46 12.65
CA ARG A 80 13.10 5.54 12.93
C ARG A 80 13.86 4.38 12.31
N ASP A 81 13.25 3.21 12.36
CA ASP A 81 13.86 1.96 11.91
C ASP A 81 12.76 0.93 11.60
N LEU A 82 13.17 -0.25 11.15
CA LEU A 82 12.25 -1.32 10.82
C LEU A 82 11.43 -1.77 12.02
N ASN A 83 12.01 -1.82 13.21
CA ASN A 83 11.27 -2.24 14.40
C ASN A 83 10.09 -1.32 14.69
N GLU A 84 10.29 -0.01 14.59
CA GLU A 84 9.20 0.94 14.77
C GLU A 84 8.16 0.81 13.65
N ALA A 85 8.61 0.61 12.40
CA ALA A 85 7.71 0.39 11.28
C ALA A 85 6.84 -0.85 11.50
N ILE A 86 7.42 -1.94 12.01
CA ILE A 86 6.66 -3.15 12.34
C ILE A 86 5.62 -2.88 13.43
N GLN A 87 5.98 -2.12 14.45
CA GLN A 87 5.03 -1.77 15.51
C GLN A 87 3.84 -0.99 14.97
N VAL A 88 4.08 -0.02 14.09
CA VAL A 88 3.01 0.76 13.46
C VAL A 88 2.17 -0.13 12.53
N ALA A 89 2.82 -0.90 11.67
CA ALA A 89 2.14 -1.74 10.68
C ALA A 89 1.32 -2.87 11.32
N SER A 90 1.79 -3.41 12.44
CA SER A 90 1.10 -4.52 13.11
C SER A 90 -0.27 -4.15 13.66
N ARG A 91 -0.60 -2.87 13.72
CA ARG A 91 -1.89 -2.38 14.19
C ARG A 91 -2.87 -2.05 13.06
N ILE A 92 -2.44 -2.15 11.81
CA ILE A 92 -3.32 -1.92 10.66
C ILE A 92 -4.42 -2.99 10.69
N PRO A 93 -5.72 -2.59 10.78
CA PRO A 93 -6.81 -3.55 11.04
C PRO A 93 -6.87 -4.76 10.11
N PRO A 94 -6.66 -4.63 8.78
CA PRO A 94 -6.69 -5.79 7.88
C PRO A 94 -5.68 -6.90 8.20
N ILE A 95 -4.67 -6.66 9.05
CA ILE A 95 -3.72 -7.70 9.43
C ILE A 95 -4.40 -8.88 10.11
N LYS A 96 -5.58 -8.67 10.70
CA LYS A 96 -6.34 -9.71 11.38
C LYS A 96 -6.81 -10.81 10.43
N VAL A 97 -7.02 -10.48 9.16
CA VAL A 97 -7.59 -11.38 8.17
C VAL A 97 -6.75 -11.47 6.90
N GLY A 98 -5.62 -10.78 6.85
CA GLY A 98 -4.74 -10.73 5.69
C GLY A 98 -3.29 -10.61 6.11
N ALA A 99 -2.53 -9.86 5.32
CA ALA A 99 -1.10 -9.66 5.53
C ALA A 99 -0.70 -8.22 5.24
N ILE A 100 0.35 -7.78 5.92
CA ILE A 100 0.95 -6.47 5.66
C ILE A 100 2.41 -6.69 5.28
N GLU A 101 2.77 -6.24 4.08
CA GLU A 101 4.16 -6.26 3.64
C GLU A 101 4.77 -4.88 3.92
N VAL A 102 5.89 -4.85 4.64
CA VAL A 102 6.57 -3.61 5.00
C VAL A 102 7.84 -3.50 4.17
N ARG A 103 7.96 -2.45 3.36
CA ARG A 103 9.11 -2.27 2.48
C ARG A 103 9.72 -0.89 2.68
N PRO A 104 11.03 -0.80 2.92
CA PRO A 104 11.71 0.50 2.97
C PRO A 104 11.60 1.22 1.62
N ILE A 105 11.36 2.51 1.68
CA ILE A 105 11.37 3.35 0.49
C ILE A 105 12.81 3.64 0.11
N ARG A 106 13.13 3.43 -1.15
CA ARG A 106 14.45 3.77 -1.70
C ARG A 106 14.44 5.21 -2.20
N GLU A 107 15.32 6.02 -1.66
CA GLU A 107 15.50 7.37 -2.19
C GLU A 107 16.23 7.27 -3.53
N LEU A 108 15.69 7.96 -4.53
CA LEU A 108 16.34 8.02 -5.83
C LEU A 108 17.41 9.07 -5.83
N ASN A 109 18.62 8.70 -6.27
CA ASN A 109 19.74 9.60 -6.35
C ASN A 109 19.82 10.21 -7.76
N VAL A 110 18.98 11.22 -8.02
CA VAL A 110 18.89 11.89 -9.32
C VAL A 110 19.36 13.34 -9.21
N SER A 111 19.80 13.90 -10.34
CA SER A 111 20.18 15.31 -10.38
C SER A 111 18.95 16.22 -10.20
N PRO A 112 19.15 17.44 -9.67
CA PRO A 112 18.05 18.40 -9.55
C PRO A 112 17.34 18.67 -10.87
N ASP A 113 18.05 18.72 -12.01
CA ASP A 113 17.47 18.93 -13.31
C ASP A 113 16.49 17.83 -13.70
N ALA A 114 16.82 16.57 -13.40
CA ALA A 114 15.95 15.42 -13.68
C ALA A 114 14.68 15.49 -12.83
N ARG A 115 14.77 15.95 -11.59
CA ARG A 115 13.61 16.10 -10.70
C ARG A 115 12.67 17.19 -11.16
N GLU A 116 13.20 18.26 -11.73
CA GLU A 116 12.40 19.38 -12.21
C GLU A 116 11.57 19.04 -13.45
N ARG A 117 11.91 17.98 -14.15
CA ARG A 117 11.21 17.52 -15.36
C ARG A 117 9.98 16.68 -15.09
N VAL A 118 9.75 16.31 -13.86
CA VAL A 118 8.63 15.41 -13.47
C VAL A 118 7.31 16.15 -13.37
#